data_5b0c3259003329a3ee34e5cc853b9881
#
_entry.id   5b0c3259003329a3ee34e5cc853b9881
#
_cell.length_a   1.000
_cell.length_b   1.000
_cell.length_c   1.000
_cell.angle_alpha   90.00
_cell.angle_beta   90.00
_cell.angle_gamma   90.00
#
_symmetry.space_group_name_H-M   'P 1'
#
loop_
_entity.id
_entity.type
_entity.pdbx_description
1 polymer ?
#
loop_
_entity_poly.entity_id
_entity_poly.type
_entity_poly.pdbx_seq_one_letter_code
_entity_poly.pdbx_strand_id
1 'polypeptide(L)'
;YYYTRIEEQSESDVKAHLDFVSNMSESSLDYDKAKDYFPYLEPSSSSDNTNLGYVNIKSSISNYTWGNLEVKRVTEPTVKIKEILGDVGCYELQYKVMAKNEYDTAQYYNVTEYYRVRQGIGAMYVFVYERKMDQIFDGSNQNVSSTRINLGIDADGQIEHSYSQKGNFVSFVKERNLWVMDMKKNEIINVFSFESGSDNDIRDVFDENAIEIISTDNDGNILFLVYGYMNRGGHEGKVGTALYKYERENDVVTELAFVPSTKPYYILKESMGKFAYIKDDSLLYMMLGDSIYTVTFDSNEYVQLVTGLKRGNYVISEDKNIIAWHENSLVNGAESIRVINIKTGDDYVISADADEYIKVVGFIEHDLIYGTAKKNDVYTLEAGETIFPMYKLNVVLESKEDIESYQKENVYVYDVEISGNMLKLARLTRNEGGTFVEAESDQFINKNVGVKPLIEIANIATELKKTE
;
A
#
# COMPACT_ATOMS: atom_id res chain seq x y z
N TYR A 1 4.43 -16.99 -21.86
CA TYR A 1 3.21 -16.97 -22.67
C TYR A 1 2.36 -15.80 -22.20
N TYR A 2 1.85 -14.99 -23.15
CA TYR A 2 0.90 -13.91 -22.89
C TYR A 2 -0.47 -14.38 -23.38
N TYR A 3 -1.50 -14.16 -22.55
CA TYR A 3 -2.86 -14.49 -22.91
C TYR A 3 -3.62 -13.18 -23.11
N THR A 4 -4.37 -13.10 -24.19
CA THR A 4 -5.30 -11.99 -24.42
C THR A 4 -6.65 -12.55 -24.86
N ARG A 5 -7.70 -11.82 -24.58
CA ARG A 5 -9.04 -12.11 -25.04
C ARG A 5 -9.41 -11.08 -26.11
N ILE A 6 -9.93 -11.53 -27.22
CA ILE A 6 -10.48 -10.69 -28.26
C ILE A 6 -11.98 -10.92 -28.26
N GLU A 7 -12.74 -9.87 -28.06
CA GLU A 7 -14.20 -9.88 -28.15
C GLU A 7 -14.65 -8.91 -29.23
N GLU A 8 -15.59 -9.36 -30.07
CA GLU A 8 -16.28 -8.49 -31.01
C GLU A 8 -17.43 -7.80 -30.25
N GLN A 9 -17.41 -6.46 -30.24
CA GLN A 9 -18.39 -5.64 -29.57
C GLN A 9 -19.12 -4.72 -30.58
N SER A 10 -20.38 -4.42 -30.31
CA SER A 10 -21.09 -3.40 -31.03
C SER A 10 -20.52 -2.02 -30.67
N GLU A 11 -20.15 -1.23 -31.68
CA GLU A 11 -19.72 0.16 -31.48
C GLU A 11 -20.78 0.99 -30.77
N SER A 12 -22.06 0.72 -31.05
CA SER A 12 -23.19 1.41 -30.43
C SER A 12 -23.29 1.18 -28.93
N ASP A 13 -22.96 -0.04 -28.45
CA ASP A 13 -23.06 -0.38 -27.02
C ASP A 13 -21.91 0.25 -26.24
N VAL A 14 -20.68 0.17 -26.78
CA VAL A 14 -19.50 0.83 -26.16
C VAL A 14 -19.75 2.35 -26.11
N LYS A 15 -20.26 2.94 -27.19
CA LYS A 15 -20.59 4.37 -27.20
C LYS A 15 -21.66 4.72 -26.17
N ALA A 16 -22.73 3.92 -26.05
CA ALA A 16 -23.75 4.14 -25.04
C ALA A 16 -23.22 4.11 -23.60
N HIS A 17 -22.31 3.17 -23.29
CA HIS A 17 -21.64 3.14 -22.02
C HIS A 17 -20.82 4.41 -21.78
N LEU A 18 -19.97 4.79 -22.75
CA LEU A 18 -19.11 5.98 -22.65
C LEU A 18 -19.93 7.26 -22.47
N ASP A 19 -20.98 7.43 -23.26
CA ASP A 19 -21.88 8.57 -23.15
C ASP A 19 -22.54 8.60 -21.76
N PHE A 20 -23.00 7.46 -21.26
CA PHE A 20 -23.63 7.36 -19.94
C PHE A 20 -22.66 7.72 -18.79
N VAL A 21 -21.48 7.11 -18.72
CA VAL A 21 -20.53 7.36 -17.63
C VAL A 21 -19.99 8.80 -17.68
N SER A 22 -19.76 9.35 -18.87
CA SER A 22 -19.33 10.74 -19.04
C SER A 22 -20.42 11.72 -18.57
N ASN A 23 -21.69 11.48 -18.94
CA ASN A 23 -22.80 12.32 -18.52
C ASN A 23 -23.07 12.20 -17.01
N MET A 24 -22.94 11.00 -16.43
CA MET A 24 -23.09 10.78 -14.99
C MET A 24 -22.01 11.56 -14.22
N SER A 25 -20.77 11.50 -14.68
CA SER A 25 -19.65 12.25 -14.11
C SER A 25 -19.87 13.76 -14.19
N GLU A 26 -20.20 14.26 -15.38
CA GLU A 26 -20.44 15.71 -15.61
C GLU A 26 -21.63 16.23 -14.79
N SER A 27 -22.71 15.46 -14.72
CA SER A 27 -23.92 15.83 -13.99
C SER A 27 -23.68 15.93 -12.49
N SER A 28 -22.70 15.22 -11.93
CA SER A 28 -22.38 15.28 -10.50
C SER A 28 -21.97 16.68 -10.02
N LEU A 29 -21.47 17.51 -10.93
CA LEU A 29 -21.07 18.90 -10.68
C LEU A 29 -22.24 19.89 -10.60
N ASP A 30 -23.44 19.46 -10.96
CA ASP A 30 -24.66 20.29 -10.97
C ASP A 30 -25.79 19.49 -10.30
N TYR A 31 -26.22 19.92 -9.14
CA TYR A 31 -27.22 19.20 -8.34
C TYR A 31 -28.52 18.92 -9.11
N ASP A 32 -29.00 19.87 -9.93
CA ASP A 32 -30.26 19.70 -10.68
C ASP A 32 -30.12 18.67 -11.79
N LYS A 33 -28.98 18.63 -12.48
CA LYS A 33 -28.68 17.61 -13.50
C LYS A 33 -28.40 16.24 -12.87
N ALA A 34 -27.80 16.22 -11.69
CA ALA A 34 -27.48 15.00 -10.97
C ALA A 34 -28.72 14.17 -10.60
N LYS A 35 -29.89 14.82 -10.45
CA LYS A 35 -31.16 14.16 -10.11
C LYS A 35 -31.53 13.02 -11.04
N ASP A 36 -31.19 13.10 -12.33
CA ASP A 36 -31.46 12.06 -13.32
C ASP A 36 -30.64 10.77 -13.04
N TYR A 37 -29.56 10.88 -12.27
CA TYR A 37 -28.66 9.78 -11.91
C TYR A 37 -28.88 9.24 -10.50
N PHE A 38 -29.68 9.89 -9.66
CA PHE A 38 -29.97 9.41 -8.29
C PHE A 38 -30.56 7.99 -8.25
N PRO A 39 -31.40 7.56 -9.22
CA PRO A 39 -31.93 6.19 -9.26
C PRO A 39 -30.86 5.10 -9.45
N TYR A 40 -29.64 5.46 -9.88
CA TYR A 40 -28.51 4.53 -10.07
C TYR A 40 -27.66 4.40 -8.82
N LEU A 41 -27.89 5.21 -7.79
CA LEU A 41 -27.18 5.19 -6.52
C LEU A 41 -27.98 4.37 -5.49
N GLU A 42 -27.27 3.79 -4.53
CA GLU A 42 -27.84 2.96 -3.45
C GLU A 42 -27.47 3.53 -2.06
N PRO A 43 -27.85 4.77 -1.72
CA PRO A 43 -27.40 5.43 -0.49
C PRO A 43 -27.68 4.59 0.76
N SER A 44 -26.66 4.42 1.61
CA SER A 44 -26.75 3.66 2.85
C SER A 44 -26.26 4.48 4.03
N SER A 45 -26.97 4.41 5.16
CA SER A 45 -26.56 5.04 6.41
C SER A 45 -25.31 4.40 7.03
N SER A 46 -24.91 3.21 6.57
CA SER A 46 -23.70 2.51 7.00
C SER A 46 -22.43 2.94 6.23
N SER A 47 -22.59 3.76 5.17
CA SER A 47 -21.44 4.28 4.41
C SER A 47 -20.77 5.43 5.16
N ASP A 48 -19.44 5.50 5.06
CA ASP A 48 -18.70 6.66 5.53
C ASP A 48 -19.00 7.85 4.59
N ASN A 49 -19.68 8.85 5.13
CA ASN A 49 -20.03 10.09 4.42
C ASN A 49 -19.35 11.31 5.07
N THR A 50 -18.30 11.11 5.85
CA THR A 50 -17.64 12.17 6.63
C THR A 50 -16.75 13.07 5.77
N ASN A 51 -16.29 12.57 4.62
CA ASN A 51 -15.42 13.30 3.71
C ASN A 51 -15.73 13.00 2.24
N LEU A 52 -15.06 13.70 1.33
CA LEU A 52 -15.20 13.55 -0.12
C LEU A 52 -14.02 12.81 -0.77
N GLY A 53 -13.03 12.38 0.00
CA GLY A 53 -11.85 11.68 -0.52
C GLY A 53 -12.18 10.35 -1.19
N TYR A 54 -13.18 9.64 -0.66
CA TYR A 54 -13.71 8.42 -1.28
C TYR A 54 -15.24 8.41 -1.25
N VAL A 55 -15.85 8.34 -2.43
CA VAL A 55 -17.28 8.29 -2.63
C VAL A 55 -17.60 7.07 -3.49
N ASN A 56 -18.65 6.32 -3.15
CA ASN A 56 -19.05 5.14 -3.90
C ASN A 56 -20.58 5.09 -4.09
N ILE A 57 -21.05 4.05 -4.77
CA ILE A 57 -22.49 3.87 -5.09
C ILE A 57 -23.40 3.92 -3.85
N LYS A 58 -22.87 3.60 -2.64
CA LYS A 58 -23.61 3.61 -1.38
C LYS A 58 -23.47 4.92 -0.60
N SER A 59 -22.66 5.85 -1.08
CA SER A 59 -22.49 7.16 -0.43
C SER A 59 -23.75 8.01 -0.55
N SER A 60 -23.85 9.02 0.31
CA SER A 60 -24.99 9.95 0.29
C SER A 60 -25.07 10.73 -1.02
N ILE A 61 -26.28 11.16 -1.39
CA ILE A 61 -26.50 12.04 -2.54
C ILE A 61 -25.65 13.32 -2.42
N SER A 62 -25.55 13.87 -1.20
CA SER A 62 -24.72 15.02 -0.93
C SER A 62 -23.26 14.77 -1.28
N ASN A 63 -22.69 13.60 -0.93
CA ASN A 63 -21.30 13.27 -1.27
C ASN A 63 -21.13 13.06 -2.78
N TYR A 64 -22.11 12.42 -3.44
CA TYR A 64 -22.09 12.28 -4.90
C TYR A 64 -22.06 13.64 -5.61
N THR A 65 -22.85 14.61 -5.13
CA THR A 65 -22.93 15.97 -5.68
C THR A 65 -21.97 16.96 -5.04
N TRP A 66 -20.84 16.48 -4.51
CA TRP A 66 -19.76 17.27 -3.93
C TRP A 66 -20.11 18.08 -2.66
N GLY A 67 -21.21 17.78 -2.02
CA GLY A 67 -21.65 18.47 -0.79
C GLY A 67 -21.86 19.95 -1.02
N ASN A 68 -21.25 20.77 -0.15
CA ASN A 68 -21.25 22.22 -0.27
C ASN A 68 -20.00 22.77 -0.98
N LEU A 69 -19.19 21.91 -1.57
CA LEU A 69 -17.97 22.31 -2.22
C LEU A 69 -18.29 22.79 -3.64
N GLU A 70 -17.95 24.04 -3.94
CA GLU A 70 -18.05 24.59 -5.29
C GLU A 70 -16.91 24.10 -6.17
N VAL A 71 -17.06 22.90 -6.70
CA VAL A 71 -16.05 22.24 -7.53
C VAL A 71 -16.18 22.73 -8.97
N LYS A 72 -15.03 23.02 -9.58
CA LYS A 72 -14.91 23.32 -11.01
C LYS A 72 -13.95 22.34 -11.65
N ARG A 73 -14.38 21.69 -12.72
CA ARG A 73 -13.52 20.86 -13.55
C ARG A 73 -12.48 21.74 -14.24
N VAL A 74 -11.21 21.33 -14.18
CA VAL A 74 -10.06 22.08 -14.74
C VAL A 74 -9.56 21.44 -16.04
N THR A 75 -9.63 20.09 -16.10
CA THR A 75 -9.22 19.36 -17.30
C THR A 75 -10.37 18.51 -17.84
N GLU A 76 -10.37 18.26 -19.15
CA GLU A 76 -11.26 17.27 -19.73
C GLU A 76 -10.94 15.87 -19.19
N PRO A 77 -11.96 15.01 -18.96
CA PRO A 77 -11.72 13.67 -18.50
C PRO A 77 -10.99 12.82 -19.53
N THR A 78 -9.90 12.18 -19.12
CA THR A 78 -9.30 11.08 -19.87
C THR A 78 -10.06 9.80 -19.52
N VAL A 79 -10.60 9.12 -20.53
CA VAL A 79 -11.37 7.89 -20.34
C VAL A 79 -10.54 6.69 -20.72
N LYS A 80 -10.40 5.73 -19.78
CA LYS A 80 -9.75 4.43 -20.00
C LYS A 80 -10.83 3.34 -19.99
N ILE A 81 -10.86 2.52 -21.04
CA ILE A 81 -11.68 1.30 -21.08
C ILE A 81 -10.84 0.20 -20.38
N LYS A 82 -11.25 -0.21 -19.17
CA LYS A 82 -10.51 -1.23 -18.40
C LYS A 82 -10.89 -2.64 -18.84
N GLU A 83 -12.17 -2.89 -19.11
CA GLU A 83 -12.67 -4.18 -19.57
C GLU A 83 -14.04 -4.02 -20.26
N ILE A 84 -14.29 -4.86 -21.27
CA ILE A 84 -15.61 -5.08 -21.83
C ILE A 84 -15.85 -6.58 -21.89
N LEU A 85 -17.00 -7.02 -21.38
CA LEU A 85 -17.40 -8.43 -21.36
C LEU A 85 -18.90 -8.52 -21.67
N GLY A 86 -19.23 -8.87 -22.89
CA GLY A 86 -20.62 -8.88 -23.38
C GLY A 86 -21.25 -7.49 -23.25
N ASP A 87 -22.37 -7.40 -22.53
CA ASP A 87 -23.12 -6.15 -22.28
C ASP A 87 -22.61 -5.37 -21.06
N VAL A 88 -21.52 -5.82 -20.41
CA VAL A 88 -20.89 -5.16 -19.25
C VAL A 88 -19.61 -4.47 -19.67
N GLY A 89 -19.45 -3.21 -19.26
CA GLY A 89 -18.21 -2.44 -19.44
C GLY A 89 -17.69 -1.85 -18.13
N CYS A 90 -16.35 -1.81 -17.99
CA CYS A 90 -15.64 -1.17 -16.91
C CYS A 90 -14.83 0.02 -17.44
N TYR A 91 -15.03 1.19 -16.85
CA TYR A 91 -14.46 2.45 -17.31
C TYR A 91 -13.84 3.20 -16.16
N GLU A 92 -12.74 3.89 -16.45
CA GLU A 92 -12.07 4.79 -15.51
C GLU A 92 -11.95 6.18 -16.15
N LEU A 93 -12.38 7.21 -15.42
CA LEU A 93 -12.28 8.60 -15.83
C LEU A 93 -11.28 9.29 -14.91
N GLN A 94 -10.32 10.01 -15.48
CA GLN A 94 -9.32 10.78 -14.73
C GLN A 94 -9.36 12.24 -15.17
N TYR A 95 -9.46 13.17 -14.22
CA TYR A 95 -9.50 14.60 -14.47
C TYR A 95 -9.07 15.39 -13.24
N LYS A 96 -8.79 16.68 -13.42
CA LYS A 96 -8.48 17.59 -12.32
C LYS A 96 -9.68 18.51 -12.03
N VAL A 97 -9.87 18.77 -10.74
CA VAL A 97 -10.84 19.77 -10.28
C VAL A 97 -10.15 20.80 -9.40
N MET A 98 -10.78 21.97 -9.29
CA MET A 98 -10.42 23.04 -8.40
C MET A 98 -11.58 23.35 -7.49
N ALA A 99 -11.29 23.56 -6.21
CA ALA A 99 -12.19 24.14 -5.24
C ALA A 99 -11.46 25.17 -4.38
N LYS A 100 -12.19 26.07 -3.73
CA LYS A 100 -11.59 27.03 -2.79
C LYS A 100 -11.66 26.51 -1.37
N ASN A 101 -10.60 26.74 -0.60
CA ASN A 101 -10.58 26.45 0.83
C ASN A 101 -11.27 27.59 1.62
N GLU A 102 -11.31 27.47 2.95
CA GLU A 102 -11.91 28.48 3.85
C GLU A 102 -11.25 29.87 3.78
N TYR A 103 -10.04 29.97 3.21
CA TYR A 103 -9.31 31.24 3.00
C TYR A 103 -9.46 31.78 1.58
N ASP A 104 -10.44 31.29 0.80
CA ASP A 104 -10.66 31.66 -0.61
C ASP A 104 -9.46 31.35 -1.53
N THR A 105 -8.57 30.44 -1.09
CA THR A 105 -7.40 30.00 -1.87
C THR A 105 -7.77 28.79 -2.72
N ALA A 106 -7.43 28.83 -4.01
CA ALA A 106 -7.67 27.72 -4.92
C ALA A 106 -6.83 26.49 -4.50
N GLN A 107 -7.49 25.35 -4.40
CA GLN A 107 -6.89 24.04 -4.17
C GLN A 107 -7.23 23.14 -5.35
N TYR A 108 -6.28 22.35 -5.79
CA TYR A 108 -6.43 21.46 -6.92
C TYR A 108 -6.43 20.00 -6.47
N TYR A 109 -7.22 19.18 -7.17
CA TYR A 109 -7.40 17.77 -6.81
C TYR A 109 -7.38 16.92 -8.07
N ASN A 110 -6.68 15.79 -8.03
CA ASN A 110 -6.83 14.72 -8.97
C ASN A 110 -8.06 13.89 -8.61
N VAL A 111 -8.89 13.59 -9.59
CA VAL A 111 -10.11 12.80 -9.43
C VAL A 111 -10.03 11.59 -10.35
N THR A 112 -10.23 10.41 -9.76
CA THR A 112 -10.38 9.17 -10.50
C THR A 112 -11.77 8.59 -10.20
N GLU A 113 -12.55 8.38 -11.24
CA GLU A 113 -13.86 7.71 -11.14
C GLU A 113 -13.79 6.35 -11.82
N TYR A 114 -14.34 5.34 -11.17
CA TYR A 114 -14.48 4.00 -11.73
C TYR A 114 -15.94 3.61 -11.84
N TYR A 115 -16.30 3.08 -13.00
CA TYR A 115 -17.66 2.64 -13.33
C TYR A 115 -17.64 1.21 -13.83
N ARG A 116 -18.59 0.40 -13.33
CA ARG A 116 -18.98 -0.86 -13.94
C ARG A 116 -20.46 -0.78 -14.32
N VAL A 117 -20.72 -0.76 -15.60
CA VAL A 117 -22.07 -0.55 -16.15
C VAL A 117 -22.48 -1.69 -17.09
N ARG A 118 -23.78 -1.87 -17.24
CA ARG A 118 -24.34 -2.84 -18.18
C ARG A 118 -25.48 -2.19 -18.98
N GLN A 119 -25.45 -2.37 -20.29
CA GLN A 119 -26.58 -2.02 -21.15
C GLN A 119 -27.69 -3.05 -21.01
N GLY A 120 -28.88 -2.63 -20.58
CA GLY A 120 -30.10 -3.44 -20.54
C GLY A 120 -31.10 -3.03 -21.56
N ILE A 121 -32.26 -3.68 -21.58
CA ILE A 121 -33.35 -3.33 -22.48
C ILE A 121 -33.96 -2.00 -22.02
N GLY A 122 -33.62 -0.93 -22.74
CA GLY A 122 -34.17 0.42 -22.50
C GLY A 122 -33.60 1.16 -21.27
N ALA A 123 -32.63 0.61 -20.56
CA ALA A 123 -32.02 1.26 -19.42
C ALA A 123 -30.54 0.82 -19.24
N MET A 124 -29.75 1.71 -18.68
CA MET A 124 -28.40 1.38 -18.16
C MET A 124 -28.52 0.89 -16.72
N TYR A 125 -27.64 -0.02 -16.31
CA TYR A 125 -27.46 -0.45 -14.91
C TYR A 125 -26.06 -0.10 -14.44
N VAL A 126 -25.94 0.43 -13.23
CA VAL A 126 -24.66 0.72 -12.58
C VAL A 126 -24.46 -0.32 -11.48
N PHE A 127 -23.41 -1.13 -11.58
CA PHE A 127 -23.03 -2.11 -10.56
C PHE A 127 -22.00 -1.58 -9.58
N VAL A 128 -21.11 -0.73 -10.08
CA VAL A 128 -20.07 -0.09 -9.29
C VAL A 128 -19.94 1.36 -9.76
N TYR A 129 -19.92 2.25 -8.82
CA TYR A 129 -19.46 3.62 -8.95
C TYR A 129 -18.54 3.92 -7.79
N GLU A 130 -17.36 4.42 -8.08
CA GLU A 130 -16.38 4.88 -7.10
C GLU A 130 -15.75 6.16 -7.61
N ARG A 131 -15.52 7.11 -6.70
CA ARG A 131 -14.76 8.34 -6.96
C ARG A 131 -13.73 8.53 -5.86
N LYS A 132 -12.48 8.60 -6.27
CA LYS A 132 -11.34 8.99 -5.42
C LYS A 132 -10.96 10.43 -5.71
N MET A 133 -10.62 11.17 -4.68
CA MET A 133 -10.18 12.57 -4.80
C MET A 133 -8.92 12.76 -3.94
N ASP A 134 -7.83 13.08 -4.60
CA ASP A 134 -6.52 13.30 -4.00
C ASP A 134 -6.09 14.75 -4.19
N GLN A 135 -5.78 15.44 -3.08
CA GLN A 135 -5.35 16.83 -3.16
C GLN A 135 -3.94 16.92 -3.72
N ILE A 136 -3.74 17.75 -4.74
CA ILE A 136 -2.43 18.00 -5.33
C ILE A 136 -1.61 18.79 -4.33
N PHE A 137 -0.46 18.22 -3.94
CA PHE A 137 0.51 18.86 -3.06
C PHE A 137 1.46 19.70 -3.91
N ASP A 138 1.50 21.00 -3.64
CA ASP A 138 2.28 21.99 -4.40
C ASP A 138 3.65 22.34 -3.78
N GLY A 139 4.01 21.67 -2.67
CA GLY A 139 5.26 21.96 -1.95
C GLY A 139 5.23 23.29 -1.18
N SER A 140 4.08 23.93 -1.03
CA SER A 140 4.02 25.22 -0.32
C SER A 140 4.25 25.07 1.17
N ASN A 141 5.00 26.01 1.77
CA ASN A 141 5.28 26.05 3.19
C ASN A 141 4.05 26.37 4.06
N GLN A 142 2.92 26.76 3.46
CA GLN A 142 1.65 26.98 4.18
C GLN A 142 1.11 25.67 4.79
N ASN A 143 1.52 24.54 4.23
CA ASN A 143 1.11 23.23 4.70
C ASN A 143 2.00 22.69 5.83
N VAL A 144 2.99 23.45 6.30
CA VAL A 144 3.98 23.01 7.29
C VAL A 144 3.84 23.80 8.58
N SER A 145 3.76 23.06 9.68
CA SER A 145 3.94 23.59 11.04
C SER A 145 5.24 23.05 11.65
N SER A 146 5.59 23.50 12.86
CA SER A 146 6.78 23.01 13.56
C SER A 146 6.77 21.49 13.84
N THR A 147 5.62 20.82 13.75
CA THR A 147 5.42 19.41 14.11
C THR A 147 4.63 18.60 13.09
N ARG A 148 4.08 19.25 12.05
CA ARG A 148 3.19 18.59 11.08
C ARG A 148 3.39 19.12 9.68
N ILE A 149 3.34 18.21 8.72
CA ILE A 149 3.18 18.51 7.30
C ILE A 149 1.76 18.11 6.92
N ASN A 150 0.96 19.05 6.43
CA ASN A 150 -0.37 18.76 5.90
C ASN A 150 -0.24 18.45 4.40
N LEU A 151 -0.48 17.18 4.03
CA LEU A 151 -0.41 16.72 2.65
C LEU A 151 -1.77 16.75 1.93
N GLY A 152 -2.80 17.25 2.63
CA GLY A 152 -4.14 17.35 2.10
C GLY A 152 -4.90 16.03 2.08
N ILE A 153 -6.00 16.00 1.31
CA ILE A 153 -6.83 14.80 1.15
C ILE A 153 -6.06 13.74 0.37
N ASP A 154 -6.16 12.49 0.85
CA ASP A 154 -5.66 11.30 0.17
C ASP A 154 -6.72 10.19 0.29
N ALA A 155 -7.14 9.63 -0.83
CA ALA A 155 -8.21 8.65 -0.86
C ALA A 155 -7.82 7.31 -0.21
N ASP A 156 -6.54 6.94 -0.28
CA ASP A 156 -6.04 5.66 0.25
C ASP A 156 -5.61 5.79 1.73
N GLY A 157 -5.44 7.02 2.23
CA GLY A 157 -5.14 7.29 3.64
C GLY A 157 -3.77 6.81 4.13
N GLN A 158 -2.89 6.37 3.22
CA GLN A 158 -1.54 5.90 3.53
C GLN A 158 -0.52 6.60 2.65
N ILE A 159 0.48 7.20 3.28
CA ILE A 159 1.55 7.91 2.57
C ILE A 159 2.87 7.22 2.87
N GLU A 160 3.55 6.79 1.82
CA GLU A 160 4.91 6.28 1.88
C GLU A 160 5.84 7.40 2.35
N HIS A 161 6.58 7.17 3.43
CA HIS A 161 7.48 8.17 4.01
C HIS A 161 8.67 7.54 4.75
N SER A 162 9.75 8.32 4.89
CA SER A 162 10.95 7.94 5.62
C SER A 162 11.55 9.14 6.34
N TYR A 163 12.00 8.94 7.57
CA TYR A 163 12.68 9.95 8.38
C TYR A 163 14.18 9.69 8.40
N SER A 164 14.96 10.77 8.38
CA SER A 164 16.37 10.65 8.75
C SER A 164 16.51 10.28 10.22
N GLN A 165 17.58 9.57 10.58
CA GLN A 165 17.83 9.11 11.95
C GLN A 165 17.75 10.24 12.99
N LYS A 166 18.20 11.46 12.64
CA LYS A 166 18.14 12.65 13.50
C LYS A 166 16.82 13.42 13.40
N GLY A 167 15.90 13.01 12.55
CA GLY A 167 14.63 13.70 12.29
C GLY A 167 14.77 15.07 11.63
N ASN A 168 15.92 15.38 11.01
CA ASN A 168 16.12 16.66 10.33
C ASN A 168 15.50 16.69 8.94
N PHE A 169 15.33 15.55 8.33
CA PHE A 169 14.73 15.38 7.02
C PHE A 169 13.61 14.35 7.07
N VAL A 170 12.59 14.59 6.29
CA VAL A 170 11.54 13.62 5.98
C VAL A 170 11.33 13.59 4.47
N SER A 171 11.36 12.42 3.88
CA SER A 171 10.95 12.17 2.50
C SER A 171 9.60 11.48 2.48
N PHE A 172 8.77 11.81 1.50
CA PHE A 172 7.44 11.24 1.34
C PHE A 172 7.02 11.21 -0.12
N VAL A 173 6.13 10.28 -0.45
CA VAL A 173 5.54 10.18 -1.78
C VAL A 173 4.11 10.70 -1.72
N LYS A 174 3.82 11.71 -2.51
CA LYS A 174 2.46 12.23 -2.68
C LYS A 174 2.14 12.31 -4.17
N GLU A 175 1.08 11.62 -4.57
CA GLU A 175 0.59 11.57 -5.95
C GLU A 175 1.67 11.29 -6.98
N ARG A 176 2.43 10.20 -6.75
CA ARG A 176 3.50 9.77 -7.64
C ARG A 176 4.67 10.75 -7.76
N ASN A 177 4.78 11.69 -6.81
CA ASN A 177 5.91 12.60 -6.67
C ASN A 177 6.66 12.28 -5.38
N LEU A 178 7.99 12.21 -5.44
CA LEU A 178 8.86 12.09 -4.29
C LEU A 178 9.30 13.48 -3.85
N TRP A 179 9.07 13.76 -2.58
CA TRP A 179 9.41 15.02 -1.93
C TRP A 179 10.39 14.80 -0.79
N VAL A 180 11.21 15.80 -0.50
CA VAL A 180 12.00 15.87 0.74
C VAL A 180 11.79 17.21 1.42
N MET A 181 11.59 17.17 2.74
CA MET A 181 11.50 18.34 3.61
C MET A 181 12.75 18.46 4.47
N ASP A 182 13.43 19.60 4.39
CA ASP A 182 14.45 20.04 5.34
C ASP A 182 13.77 20.80 6.49
N MET A 183 13.71 20.16 7.64
CA MET A 183 13.02 20.68 8.81
C MET A 183 13.68 21.92 9.41
N LYS A 184 15.01 22.04 9.25
CA LYS A 184 15.77 23.17 9.79
C LYS A 184 15.63 24.42 8.93
N LYS A 185 15.61 24.22 7.60
CA LYS A 185 15.47 25.31 6.64
C LYS A 185 14.02 25.64 6.30
N ASN A 186 13.11 24.76 6.68
CA ASN A 186 11.69 24.81 6.28
C ASN A 186 11.57 24.83 4.74
N GLU A 187 12.32 23.96 4.08
CA GLU A 187 12.43 23.86 2.62
C GLU A 187 11.90 22.53 2.14
N ILE A 188 11.01 22.56 1.13
CA ILE A 188 10.46 21.36 0.50
C ILE A 188 10.97 21.34 -0.93
N ILE A 189 11.49 20.17 -1.35
CA ILE A 189 12.06 19.95 -2.67
C ILE A 189 11.33 18.78 -3.32
N ASN A 190 10.88 18.94 -4.58
CA ASN A 190 10.42 17.84 -5.41
C ASN A 190 11.66 17.12 -5.99
N VAL A 191 11.84 15.86 -5.61
CA VAL A 191 13.02 15.06 -5.97
C VAL A 191 12.80 14.28 -7.27
N PHE A 192 11.58 13.74 -7.43
CA PHE A 192 11.25 12.91 -8.59
C PHE A 192 9.75 13.01 -8.91
N SER A 193 9.44 13.04 -10.21
CA SER A 193 8.06 13.07 -10.70
C SER A 193 7.89 12.17 -11.92
N PHE A 194 6.75 11.48 -12.01
CA PHE A 194 6.31 10.82 -13.24
C PHE A 194 5.67 11.78 -14.24
N GLU A 195 5.36 13.00 -13.83
CA GLU A 195 4.72 14.02 -14.66
C GLU A 195 5.79 14.90 -15.36
N SER A 196 5.49 15.32 -16.58
CA SER A 196 6.39 16.20 -17.34
C SER A 196 6.30 17.67 -16.99
N GLY A 197 5.28 18.05 -16.21
CA GLY A 197 4.88 19.44 -16.03
C GLY A 197 4.23 20.08 -17.28
N SER A 198 3.93 19.28 -18.30
CA SER A 198 3.20 19.69 -19.52
C SER A 198 1.74 19.28 -19.41
N ASP A 199 0.80 20.20 -19.62
CA ASP A 199 -0.62 19.99 -19.39
C ASP A 199 -1.30 18.90 -20.25
N ASN A 200 -0.60 18.36 -21.28
CA ASN A 200 -1.20 17.44 -22.24
C ASN A 200 -0.29 16.26 -22.64
N ASP A 201 0.65 15.86 -21.80
CA ASP A 201 1.46 14.68 -22.12
C ASP A 201 0.71 13.40 -21.73
N ILE A 202 0.27 12.61 -22.73
CA ILE A 202 -0.46 11.36 -22.53
C ILE A 202 0.31 10.36 -21.65
N ARG A 203 1.64 10.48 -21.54
CA ARG A 203 2.46 9.63 -20.68
C ARG A 203 2.20 9.85 -19.19
N ASP A 204 1.71 11.04 -18.80
CA ASP A 204 1.41 11.39 -17.42
C ASP A 204 0.20 10.61 -16.88
N VAL A 205 -0.70 10.17 -17.76
CA VAL A 205 -1.89 9.37 -17.39
C VAL A 205 -1.58 7.89 -17.15
N PHE A 206 -0.35 7.42 -17.45
CA PHE A 206 0.08 6.08 -17.11
C PHE A 206 0.43 6.01 -15.62
N ASP A 207 -0.42 5.34 -14.86
CA ASP A 207 -0.36 5.22 -13.40
C ASP A 207 0.09 3.83 -12.90
N GLU A 208 0.48 2.94 -13.82
CA GLU A 208 0.99 1.61 -13.49
C GLU A 208 2.48 1.67 -13.11
N ASN A 209 2.81 2.57 -12.19
CA ASN A 209 4.14 2.74 -11.60
C ASN A 209 4.02 3.36 -10.21
N ALA A 210 5.05 3.17 -9.39
CA ALA A 210 5.11 3.73 -8.05
C ALA A 210 6.55 3.95 -7.59
N ILE A 211 6.68 4.66 -6.47
CA ILE A 211 7.92 4.94 -5.78
C ILE A 211 7.89 4.21 -4.43
N GLU A 212 9.01 3.61 -4.05
CA GLU A 212 9.25 3.05 -2.71
C GLU A 212 10.48 3.73 -2.14
N ILE A 213 10.37 4.35 -0.96
CA ILE A 213 11.50 4.99 -0.29
C ILE A 213 12.24 3.92 0.51
N ILE A 214 13.53 3.72 0.22
CA ILE A 214 14.35 2.78 0.98
C ILE A 214 14.91 3.45 2.23
N SER A 215 15.49 4.64 2.07
CA SER A 215 16.06 5.38 3.20
C SER A 215 16.21 6.86 2.92
N THR A 216 16.18 7.65 3.99
CA THR A 216 16.55 9.07 4.01
C THR A 216 17.65 9.27 5.03
N ASP A 217 18.81 9.82 4.63
CA ASP A 217 19.93 10.01 5.54
C ASP A 217 19.90 11.38 6.26
N ASN A 218 20.88 11.61 7.15
CA ASN A 218 20.95 12.83 7.95
C ASN A 218 21.38 14.08 7.17
N ASP A 219 21.79 13.93 5.92
CA ASP A 219 22.16 15.00 5.00
C ASP A 219 21.03 15.28 3.97
N GLY A 220 19.96 14.47 4.02
CA GLY A 220 18.78 14.58 3.16
C GLY A 220 18.96 13.88 1.81
N ASN A 221 19.96 13.01 1.67
CA ASN A 221 20.04 12.13 0.51
C ASN A 221 19.01 11.02 0.65
N ILE A 222 18.48 10.55 -0.48
CA ILE A 222 17.42 9.55 -0.51
C ILE A 222 17.83 8.40 -1.43
N LEU A 223 17.65 7.18 -0.96
CA LEU A 223 17.65 5.99 -1.80
C LEU A 223 16.21 5.54 -2.00
N PHE A 224 15.80 5.36 -3.26
CA PHE A 224 14.44 5.01 -3.59
C PHE A 224 14.35 4.12 -4.84
N LEU A 225 13.30 3.34 -4.92
CA LEU A 225 12.95 2.53 -6.08
C LEU A 225 11.82 3.19 -6.86
N VAL A 226 11.92 3.10 -8.17
CA VAL A 226 10.82 3.36 -9.09
C VAL A 226 10.50 2.04 -9.76
N TYR A 227 9.27 1.56 -9.67
CA TYR A 227 8.89 0.28 -10.23
C TYR A 227 7.55 0.34 -10.98
N GLY A 228 7.38 -0.59 -11.91
CA GLY A 228 6.24 -0.66 -12.81
C GLY A 228 6.61 -0.25 -14.24
N TYR A 229 5.68 0.35 -14.93
CA TYR A 229 5.89 0.83 -16.30
C TYR A 229 6.68 2.14 -16.30
N MET A 230 7.82 2.13 -16.99
CA MET A 230 8.65 3.32 -17.15
C MET A 230 8.05 4.20 -18.25
N ASN A 231 7.36 5.26 -17.85
CA ASN A 231 6.69 6.17 -18.77
C ASN A 231 7.62 7.20 -19.41
N ARG A 232 8.89 7.28 -18.93
CA ARG A 232 9.90 8.26 -19.38
C ARG A 232 11.32 7.74 -19.18
N GLY A 233 12.29 8.48 -19.73
CA GLY A 233 13.71 8.27 -19.51
C GLY A 233 14.32 7.16 -20.35
N GLY A 234 15.48 6.66 -19.93
CA GLY A 234 16.26 5.65 -20.68
C GLY A 234 15.58 4.29 -20.79
N HIS A 235 14.57 4.03 -19.95
CA HIS A 235 13.83 2.77 -19.91
C HIS A 235 12.37 2.91 -20.36
N GLU A 236 12.02 4.03 -21.00
CA GLU A 236 10.65 4.26 -21.50
C GLU A 236 10.11 3.07 -22.28
N GLY A 237 8.89 2.65 -22.00
CA GLY A 237 8.23 1.51 -22.63
C GLY A 237 8.55 0.15 -22.00
N LYS A 238 9.40 0.08 -20.98
CA LYS A 238 9.73 -1.16 -20.27
C LYS A 238 9.00 -1.22 -18.93
N VAL A 239 8.75 -2.43 -18.46
CA VAL A 239 8.36 -2.71 -17.09
C VAL A 239 9.59 -3.19 -16.33
N GLY A 240 9.79 -2.70 -15.11
CA GLY A 240 10.95 -3.08 -14.30
C GLY A 240 11.01 -2.33 -12.99
N THR A 241 12.18 -2.36 -12.40
CA THR A 241 12.52 -1.65 -11.17
C THR A 241 13.84 -0.95 -11.36
N ALA A 242 13.82 0.36 -11.17
CA ALA A 242 15.02 1.20 -11.17
C ALA A 242 15.34 1.64 -9.74
N LEU A 243 16.60 1.55 -9.34
CA LEU A 243 17.11 2.10 -8.11
C LEU A 243 17.74 3.45 -8.38
N TYR A 244 17.33 4.45 -7.62
CA TYR A 244 17.84 5.80 -7.71
C TYR A 244 18.43 6.26 -6.39
N LYS A 245 19.46 7.11 -6.50
CA LYS A 245 20.00 7.90 -5.39
C LYS A 245 19.80 9.38 -5.68
N TYR A 246 19.21 10.09 -4.75
CA TYR A 246 19.17 11.55 -4.73
C TYR A 246 20.27 12.08 -3.82
N GLU A 247 21.10 12.98 -4.34
CA GLU A 247 22.13 13.70 -3.60
C GLU A 247 21.71 15.16 -3.42
N ARG A 248 21.30 15.49 -2.20
CA ARG A 248 20.68 16.79 -1.90
C ARG A 248 21.63 17.96 -2.10
N GLU A 249 22.93 17.81 -1.77
CA GLU A 249 23.91 18.89 -1.91
C GLU A 249 24.02 19.39 -3.35
N ASN A 250 23.92 18.48 -4.31
CA ASN A 250 24.05 18.75 -5.73
C ASN A 250 22.70 18.86 -6.46
N ASP A 251 21.61 18.54 -5.76
CA ASP A 251 20.25 18.42 -6.34
C ASP A 251 20.22 17.50 -7.56
N VAL A 252 20.83 16.31 -7.44
CA VAL A 252 20.98 15.36 -8.54
C VAL A 252 20.39 14.01 -8.19
N VAL A 253 19.59 13.47 -9.12
CA VAL A 253 19.10 12.08 -9.09
C VAL A 253 19.93 11.25 -10.05
N THR A 254 20.54 10.17 -9.52
CA THR A 254 21.36 9.25 -10.31
C THR A 254 20.73 7.85 -10.27
N GLU A 255 20.58 7.23 -11.42
CA GLU A 255 20.18 5.82 -11.51
C GLU A 255 21.38 4.92 -11.19
N LEU A 256 21.23 4.02 -10.23
CA LEU A 256 22.26 3.07 -9.82
C LEU A 256 22.10 1.71 -10.51
N ALA A 257 20.87 1.27 -10.76
CA ALA A 257 20.57 -0.01 -11.40
C ALA A 257 19.17 -0.03 -12.00
N PHE A 258 18.98 -0.86 -13.03
CA PHE A 258 17.66 -1.18 -13.59
C PHE A 258 17.51 -2.69 -13.80
N VAL A 259 16.47 -3.26 -13.20
CA VAL A 259 16.12 -4.67 -13.36
C VAL A 259 14.83 -4.78 -14.16
N PRO A 260 14.89 -5.25 -15.42
CA PRO A 260 13.69 -5.43 -16.23
C PRO A 260 12.81 -6.55 -15.66
N SER A 261 11.50 -6.41 -15.81
CA SER A 261 10.52 -7.42 -15.39
C SER A 261 9.57 -7.76 -16.54
N THR A 262 9.15 -9.02 -16.60
CA THR A 262 8.05 -9.46 -17.45
C THR A 262 6.72 -9.52 -16.69
N LYS A 263 6.72 -9.24 -15.39
CA LYS A 263 5.54 -9.22 -14.54
C LYS A 263 4.86 -7.84 -14.61
N PRO A 264 3.53 -7.77 -14.66
CA PRO A 264 2.82 -6.49 -14.68
C PRO A 264 2.97 -5.75 -13.35
N TYR A 265 2.69 -4.44 -13.38
CA TYR A 265 2.80 -3.54 -12.23
C TYR A 265 2.16 -4.07 -10.96
N TYR A 266 0.94 -4.63 -11.04
CA TYR A 266 0.22 -5.13 -9.85
C TYR A 266 0.98 -6.25 -9.13
N ILE A 267 1.66 -7.12 -9.88
CA ILE A 267 2.51 -8.17 -9.29
C ILE A 267 3.77 -7.55 -8.67
N LEU A 268 4.36 -6.56 -9.32
CA LEU A 268 5.50 -5.84 -8.75
C LEU A 268 5.09 -5.10 -7.48
N LYS A 269 3.99 -4.37 -7.49
CA LYS A 269 3.44 -3.66 -6.33
C LYS A 269 3.21 -4.57 -5.13
N GLU A 270 2.64 -5.76 -5.34
CA GLU A 270 2.42 -6.75 -4.30
C GLU A 270 3.72 -7.23 -3.63
N SER A 271 4.82 -7.22 -4.33
CA SER A 271 6.10 -7.77 -3.88
C SER A 271 7.12 -6.72 -3.46
N MET A 272 7.24 -5.62 -4.20
CA MET A 272 8.32 -4.64 -4.02
C MET A 272 8.19 -3.82 -2.75
N GLY A 273 6.99 -3.37 -2.39
CA GLY A 273 6.75 -2.56 -1.20
C GLY A 273 7.01 -3.30 0.12
N LYS A 274 7.19 -4.63 0.08
CA LYS A 274 7.37 -5.45 1.28
C LYS A 274 8.81 -5.55 1.73
N PHE A 275 9.76 -5.60 0.80
CA PHE A 275 11.17 -5.78 1.12
C PHE A 275 12.08 -5.16 0.06
N ALA A 276 12.83 -4.14 0.46
CA ALA A 276 13.94 -3.57 -0.30
C ALA A 276 14.98 -3.03 0.69
N TYR A 277 16.21 -3.49 0.62
CA TYR A 277 17.29 -3.09 1.51
C TYR A 277 18.61 -2.99 0.75
N ILE A 278 19.37 -1.93 1.00
CA ILE A 278 20.70 -1.74 0.41
C ILE A 278 21.78 -2.03 1.43
N LYS A 279 22.69 -2.92 1.06
CA LYS A 279 23.89 -3.23 1.84
C LYS A 279 25.12 -2.57 1.22
N ASP A 280 25.88 -1.86 2.06
CA ASP A 280 27.19 -1.28 1.72
C ASP A 280 27.20 -0.45 0.41
N ASP A 281 26.12 0.29 0.12
CA ASP A 281 25.94 1.14 -1.06
C ASP A 281 26.22 0.48 -2.42
N SER A 282 26.20 -0.86 -2.47
CA SER A 282 26.59 -1.61 -3.66
C SER A 282 25.69 -2.80 -4.00
N LEU A 283 24.89 -3.25 -3.05
CA LEU A 283 24.07 -4.46 -3.19
C LEU A 283 22.65 -4.22 -2.69
N LEU A 284 21.68 -4.32 -3.60
CA LEU A 284 20.26 -4.27 -3.27
C LEU A 284 19.72 -5.67 -3.02
N TYR A 285 19.03 -5.85 -1.91
CA TYR A 285 18.14 -6.99 -1.66
C TYR A 285 16.72 -6.55 -1.96
N MET A 286 15.99 -7.28 -2.78
CA MET A 286 14.60 -6.94 -3.10
C MET A 286 13.74 -8.19 -3.29
N MET A 287 12.44 -8.06 -2.97
CA MET A 287 11.45 -9.09 -3.25
C MET A 287 10.80 -8.85 -4.62
N LEU A 288 10.79 -9.88 -5.45
CA LEU A 288 10.08 -9.91 -6.73
C LEU A 288 9.20 -11.17 -6.78
N GLY A 289 7.90 -10.97 -6.70
CA GLY A 289 6.94 -12.08 -6.64
C GLY A 289 7.08 -12.85 -5.32
N ASP A 290 7.40 -14.11 -5.42
CA ASP A 290 7.62 -15.05 -4.31
C ASP A 290 9.10 -15.29 -3.99
N SER A 291 9.98 -14.43 -4.47
CA SER A 291 11.43 -14.65 -4.40
C SER A 291 12.16 -13.39 -3.94
N ILE A 292 13.29 -13.59 -3.23
CA ILE A 292 14.22 -12.53 -2.89
C ILE A 292 15.42 -12.61 -3.82
N TYR A 293 15.79 -11.47 -4.36
CA TYR A 293 16.94 -11.27 -5.23
C TYR A 293 17.94 -10.33 -4.61
N THR A 294 19.22 -10.54 -4.93
CA THR A 294 20.26 -9.53 -4.78
C THR A 294 20.60 -8.95 -6.14
N VAL A 295 20.85 -7.65 -6.19
CA VAL A 295 21.26 -6.91 -7.39
C VAL A 295 22.52 -6.13 -7.08
N THR A 296 23.58 -6.36 -7.84
CA THR A 296 24.82 -5.59 -7.76
C THR A 296 24.74 -4.37 -8.66
N PHE A 297 25.00 -3.16 -8.15
CA PHE A 297 24.75 -1.90 -8.85
C PHE A 297 25.61 -1.72 -10.11
N ASP A 298 26.88 -2.07 -10.04
CA ASP A 298 27.84 -1.81 -11.14
C ASP A 298 27.68 -2.79 -12.32
N SER A 299 27.13 -3.97 -12.11
CA SER A 299 27.06 -5.02 -13.14
C SER A 299 25.65 -5.35 -13.61
N ASN A 300 24.62 -4.85 -12.93
CA ASN A 300 23.22 -5.30 -13.11
C ASN A 300 23.03 -6.81 -12.95
N GLU A 301 24.01 -7.51 -12.36
CA GLU A 301 23.87 -8.93 -12.07
C GLU A 301 22.93 -9.12 -10.88
N TYR A 302 22.06 -10.11 -11.00
CA TYR A 302 21.16 -10.48 -9.92
C TYR A 302 21.24 -11.97 -9.61
N VAL A 303 21.12 -12.29 -8.33
CA VAL A 303 21.11 -13.66 -7.82
C VAL A 303 19.82 -13.88 -7.03
N GLN A 304 19.13 -14.98 -7.30
CA GLN A 304 17.99 -15.41 -6.53
C GLN A 304 18.47 -16.09 -5.24
N LEU A 305 18.17 -15.49 -4.08
CA LEU A 305 18.54 -16.05 -2.78
C LEU A 305 17.50 -17.04 -2.24
N VAL A 306 16.23 -16.68 -2.37
CA VAL A 306 15.10 -17.42 -1.80
C VAL A 306 13.98 -17.44 -2.81
N THR A 307 13.24 -18.55 -2.87
CA THR A 307 12.05 -18.70 -3.72
C THR A 307 10.93 -19.41 -2.95
N GLY A 308 9.69 -19.24 -3.40
CA GLY A 308 8.52 -19.92 -2.84
C GLY A 308 7.97 -19.25 -1.57
N LEU A 309 8.31 -17.99 -1.31
CA LEU A 309 7.75 -17.22 -0.22
C LEU A 309 6.27 -16.90 -0.49
N LYS A 310 5.38 -17.47 0.33
CA LYS A 310 3.94 -17.23 0.25
C LYS A 310 3.49 -16.31 1.37
N ARG A 311 2.45 -15.53 1.13
CA ARG A 311 1.83 -14.70 2.17
C ARG A 311 1.49 -15.54 3.40
N GLY A 312 1.91 -15.09 4.58
CA GLY A 312 1.74 -15.80 5.85
C GLY A 312 2.86 -16.80 6.19
N ASN A 313 3.81 -17.07 5.27
CA ASN A 313 4.96 -17.96 5.51
C ASN A 313 6.27 -17.22 5.73
N TYR A 314 6.26 -15.90 5.68
CA TYR A 314 7.41 -15.05 5.97
C TYR A 314 6.98 -13.77 6.68
N VAL A 315 7.91 -13.18 7.42
CA VAL A 315 7.78 -11.88 8.08
C VAL A 315 9.07 -11.09 7.91
N ILE A 316 8.97 -9.77 7.91
CA ILE A 316 10.09 -8.84 7.69
C ILE A 316 10.05 -7.83 8.84
N SER A 317 11.23 -7.46 9.39
CA SER A 317 11.35 -6.39 10.38
C SER A 317 10.95 -5.03 9.79
N GLU A 318 10.52 -4.09 10.63
CA GLU A 318 10.06 -2.77 10.21
C GLU A 318 11.14 -2.01 9.42
N ASP A 319 12.40 -2.10 9.84
CA ASP A 319 13.54 -1.51 9.16
C ASP A 319 14.05 -2.32 7.94
N LYS A 320 13.34 -3.39 7.58
CA LYS A 320 13.61 -4.26 6.42
C LYS A 320 15.00 -4.94 6.44
N ASN A 321 15.66 -5.00 7.60
CA ASN A 321 16.98 -5.63 7.75
C ASN A 321 16.93 -7.13 8.01
N ILE A 322 15.84 -7.62 8.61
CA ILE A 322 15.70 -9.01 9.01
C ILE A 322 14.48 -9.62 8.32
N ILE A 323 14.66 -10.79 7.78
CA ILE A 323 13.56 -11.61 7.24
C ILE A 323 13.58 -12.99 7.87
N ALA A 324 12.41 -13.49 8.23
CA ALA A 324 12.21 -14.86 8.70
C ALA A 324 11.13 -15.56 7.86
N TRP A 325 11.35 -16.82 7.49
CA TRP A 325 10.40 -17.58 6.69
C TRP A 325 10.41 -19.07 7.01
N HIS A 326 9.34 -19.75 6.65
CA HIS A 326 9.24 -21.19 6.73
C HIS A 326 10.10 -21.85 5.64
N GLU A 327 11.14 -22.61 6.00
CA GLU A 327 12.00 -23.29 5.01
C GLU A 327 11.27 -24.42 4.25
N ASN A 328 10.50 -25.20 4.96
CA ASN A 328 9.73 -26.32 4.40
C ASN A 328 8.27 -26.12 4.77
N SER A 329 7.57 -25.28 4.01
CA SER A 329 6.15 -25.01 4.25
C SER A 329 5.31 -26.22 3.92
N LEU A 330 4.76 -26.84 4.94
CA LEU A 330 3.70 -27.83 4.84
C LEU A 330 2.34 -27.12 4.84
N VAL A 331 1.28 -27.82 4.45
CA VAL A 331 -0.08 -27.25 4.42
C VAL A 331 -0.49 -26.70 5.79
N ASN A 332 -0.04 -27.34 6.88
CA ASN A 332 -0.49 -27.07 8.25
C ASN A 332 0.56 -26.39 9.13
N GLY A 333 1.72 -26.02 8.62
CA GLY A 333 2.77 -25.38 9.41
C GLY A 333 4.17 -25.62 8.82
N ALA A 334 5.20 -25.33 9.58
CA ALA A 334 6.59 -25.57 9.20
C ALA A 334 7.32 -26.32 10.30
N GLU A 335 8.35 -27.08 9.89
CA GLU A 335 9.26 -27.77 10.83
C GLU A 335 10.50 -26.91 11.13
N SER A 336 10.75 -25.89 10.31
CA SER A 336 11.84 -24.94 10.53
C SER A 336 11.51 -23.54 10.02
N ILE A 337 12.06 -22.54 10.71
CA ILE A 337 12.08 -21.13 10.31
C ILE A 337 13.53 -20.73 10.07
N ARG A 338 13.82 -20.21 8.90
CA ARG A 338 15.13 -19.59 8.62
C ARG A 338 15.02 -18.09 8.84
N VAL A 339 16.07 -17.52 9.45
CA VAL A 339 16.18 -16.09 9.76
C VAL A 339 17.48 -15.56 9.16
N ILE A 340 17.36 -14.49 8.38
CA ILE A 340 18.54 -13.78 7.84
C ILE A 340 18.48 -12.33 8.28
N ASN A 341 19.55 -11.86 8.94
CA ASN A 341 19.81 -10.45 9.13
C ASN A 341 20.77 -9.99 8.02
N ILE A 342 20.24 -9.22 7.07
CA ILE A 342 20.99 -8.79 5.89
C ILE A 342 22.11 -7.82 6.25
N LYS A 343 21.88 -6.96 7.25
CA LYS A 343 22.83 -5.96 7.71
C LYS A 343 24.08 -6.59 8.33
N THR A 344 23.88 -7.56 9.24
CA THR A 344 24.99 -8.25 9.91
C THR A 344 25.53 -9.43 9.10
N GLY A 345 24.72 -10.01 8.21
CA GLY A 345 25.01 -11.25 7.49
C GLY A 345 24.72 -12.50 8.31
N ASP A 346 24.07 -12.37 9.45
CA ASP A 346 23.66 -13.51 10.27
C ASP A 346 22.59 -14.34 9.56
N ASP A 347 22.77 -15.65 9.60
CA ASP A 347 21.88 -16.64 9.02
C ASP A 347 21.78 -17.83 9.98
N TYR A 348 20.54 -18.13 10.45
CA TYR A 348 20.30 -19.23 11.36
C TYR A 348 18.93 -19.86 11.16
N VAL A 349 18.75 -21.07 11.69
CA VAL A 349 17.52 -21.84 11.60
C VAL A 349 17.00 -22.16 12.98
N ILE A 350 15.70 -21.94 13.18
CA ILE A 350 14.94 -22.38 14.35
C ILE A 350 14.19 -23.65 13.92
N SER A 351 14.38 -24.75 14.63
CA SER A 351 13.73 -26.02 14.35
C SER A 351 12.67 -26.35 15.39
N ALA A 352 11.56 -26.91 14.95
CA ALA A 352 10.51 -27.45 15.81
C ALA A 352 10.91 -28.81 16.37
N ASP A 353 10.33 -29.21 17.50
CA ASP A 353 10.42 -30.58 17.97
C ASP A 353 9.62 -31.54 17.03
N ALA A 354 9.91 -32.85 17.14
CA ALA A 354 9.39 -33.84 16.19
C ALA A 354 7.85 -33.90 16.12
N ASP A 355 7.15 -33.58 17.23
CA ASP A 355 5.70 -33.57 17.32
C ASP A 355 5.08 -32.18 17.19
N GLU A 356 5.87 -31.20 16.73
CA GLU A 356 5.48 -29.79 16.67
C GLU A 356 5.59 -29.20 15.25
N TYR A 357 4.81 -28.15 15.05
CA TYR A 357 4.97 -27.18 13.98
C TYR A 357 5.26 -25.81 14.57
N ILE A 358 5.98 -25.01 13.83
CA ILE A 358 6.23 -23.60 14.14
C ILE A 358 5.69 -22.69 13.04
N LYS A 359 5.34 -21.47 13.40
CA LYS A 359 4.77 -20.45 12.49
C LYS A 359 5.35 -19.09 12.81
N VAL A 360 5.87 -18.40 11.80
CA VAL A 360 6.26 -16.98 11.94
C VAL A 360 5.03 -16.12 12.23
N VAL A 361 5.15 -15.16 13.14
CA VAL A 361 4.10 -14.24 13.53
C VAL A 361 4.44 -12.82 13.10
N GLY A 362 5.64 -12.34 13.43
CA GLY A 362 6.08 -10.99 13.10
C GLY A 362 7.38 -10.61 13.78
N PHE A 363 7.69 -9.33 13.73
CA PHE A 363 8.78 -8.70 14.47
C PHE A 363 8.23 -7.58 15.35
N ILE A 364 8.86 -7.39 16.51
CA ILE A 364 8.82 -6.14 17.27
C ILE A 364 10.25 -5.59 17.23
N GLU A 365 10.45 -4.50 16.50
CA GLU A 365 11.79 -4.03 16.13
C GLU A 365 12.58 -5.15 15.45
N HIS A 366 13.61 -5.70 16.10
CA HIS A 366 14.44 -6.81 15.59
C HIS A 366 14.14 -8.15 16.26
N ASP A 367 13.24 -8.19 17.22
CA ASP A 367 12.89 -9.40 17.96
C ASP A 367 11.86 -10.21 17.19
N LEU A 368 12.22 -11.43 16.79
CA LEU A 368 11.34 -12.34 16.07
C LEU A 368 10.30 -12.96 17.01
N ILE A 369 9.07 -12.93 16.60
CA ILE A 369 7.95 -13.61 17.26
C ILE A 369 7.52 -14.78 16.40
N TYR A 370 7.49 -15.97 17.00
CA TYR A 370 6.95 -17.17 16.35
C TYR A 370 6.16 -18.02 17.33
N GLY A 371 5.18 -18.75 16.81
CA GLY A 371 4.34 -19.63 17.58
C GLY A 371 4.70 -21.10 17.41
N THR A 372 4.50 -21.89 18.45
CA THR A 372 4.66 -23.35 18.44
C THR A 372 3.31 -24.02 18.72
N ALA A 373 2.93 -24.98 17.90
CA ALA A 373 1.72 -25.79 18.05
C ALA A 373 2.03 -27.27 17.94
N LYS A 374 1.29 -28.12 18.66
CA LYS A 374 1.38 -29.58 18.46
C LYS A 374 0.77 -29.94 17.10
N LYS A 375 1.42 -30.84 16.35
CA LYS A 375 0.96 -31.27 15.02
C LYS A 375 -0.49 -31.74 15.02
N ASN A 376 -0.92 -32.43 16.07
CA ASN A 376 -2.27 -32.96 16.22
C ASN A 376 -3.33 -31.89 16.55
N ASP A 377 -2.90 -30.69 16.93
CA ASP A 377 -3.78 -29.58 17.31
C ASP A 377 -4.09 -28.66 16.13
N VAL A 378 -3.29 -28.74 15.06
CA VAL A 378 -3.50 -27.94 13.85
C VAL A 378 -4.57 -28.60 13.00
N TYR A 379 -5.61 -27.83 12.62
CA TYR A 379 -6.74 -28.34 11.84
C TYR A 379 -7.23 -27.33 10.82
N THR A 380 -7.88 -27.83 9.78
CA THR A 380 -8.48 -27.00 8.73
C THR A 380 -10.00 -27.02 8.86
N LEU A 381 -10.62 -25.85 8.84
CA LEU A 381 -12.07 -25.68 8.83
C LEU A 381 -12.65 -26.09 7.46
N GLU A 382 -13.97 -26.35 7.43
CA GLU A 382 -14.68 -26.69 6.18
C GLU A 382 -14.53 -25.60 5.11
N ALA A 383 -14.38 -24.33 5.52
CA ALA A 383 -14.13 -23.20 4.64
C ALA A 383 -12.70 -23.15 4.05
N GLY A 384 -11.81 -24.09 4.42
CA GLY A 384 -10.44 -24.17 3.96
C GLY A 384 -9.44 -23.34 4.77
N GLU A 385 -9.86 -22.63 5.79
CA GLU A 385 -9.00 -21.90 6.72
C GLU A 385 -8.31 -22.86 7.69
N THR A 386 -6.99 -22.72 7.85
CA THR A 386 -6.22 -23.53 8.81
C THR A 386 -6.07 -22.77 10.13
N ILE A 387 -6.58 -23.36 11.20
CA ILE A 387 -6.38 -22.88 12.56
C ILE A 387 -5.10 -23.48 13.12
N PHE A 388 -4.24 -22.63 13.65
CA PHE A 388 -2.94 -22.98 14.21
C PHE A 388 -2.90 -22.62 15.72
N PRO A 389 -3.34 -23.50 16.62
CA PRO A 389 -3.43 -23.22 18.04
C PRO A 389 -2.06 -23.29 18.71
N MET A 390 -1.39 -22.14 18.83
CA MET A 390 -0.07 -22.01 19.45
C MET A 390 -0.21 -22.16 20.97
N TYR A 391 0.30 -23.22 21.53
CA TYR A 391 0.36 -23.40 22.97
C TYR A 391 1.49 -22.58 23.61
N LYS A 392 2.46 -22.16 22.78
CA LYS A 392 3.60 -21.32 23.16
C LYS A 392 3.86 -20.27 22.09
N LEU A 393 4.00 -19.02 22.50
CA LEU A 393 4.46 -17.93 21.68
C LEU A 393 5.86 -17.54 22.16
N ASN A 394 6.85 -17.59 21.27
CA ASN A 394 8.24 -17.36 21.56
C ASN A 394 8.70 -16.00 21.03
N VAL A 395 9.53 -15.31 21.78
CA VAL A 395 10.22 -14.09 21.37
C VAL A 395 11.72 -14.38 21.37
N VAL A 396 12.36 -14.25 20.21
CA VAL A 396 13.80 -14.42 20.02
C VAL A 396 14.40 -13.05 19.76
N LEU A 397 15.35 -12.67 20.63
CA LEU A 397 16.05 -11.41 20.46
C LEU A 397 16.97 -11.41 19.24
N GLU A 398 17.33 -10.21 18.78
CA GLU A 398 18.39 -10.03 17.80
C GLU A 398 19.72 -10.74 18.22
N SER A 399 20.01 -10.84 19.52
CA SER A 399 21.14 -11.60 20.08
C SER A 399 21.04 -13.12 19.93
N LYS A 400 19.93 -13.64 19.40
CA LYS A 400 19.61 -15.07 19.24
C LYS A 400 19.32 -15.79 20.56
N GLU A 401 19.13 -15.07 21.65
CA GLU A 401 18.71 -15.64 22.93
C GLU A 401 17.17 -15.67 23.00
N ASP A 402 16.60 -16.80 23.41
CA ASP A 402 15.19 -16.90 23.79
C ASP A 402 14.98 -16.19 25.13
N ILE A 403 14.21 -15.09 25.13
CA ILE A 403 14.03 -14.34 26.37
C ILE A 403 12.71 -14.60 27.05
N GLU A 404 11.65 -14.55 26.31
CA GLU A 404 10.31 -14.64 26.87
C GLU A 404 9.45 -15.56 26.03
N SER A 405 8.69 -16.40 26.71
CA SER A 405 7.62 -17.16 26.07
C SER A 405 6.31 -16.87 26.78
N TYR A 406 5.26 -16.61 25.99
CA TYR A 406 3.91 -16.65 26.49
C TYR A 406 3.40 -18.09 26.42
N GLN A 407 3.15 -18.67 27.58
CA GLN A 407 2.60 -20.02 27.72
C GLN A 407 1.74 -20.07 28.98
N LYS A 408 0.46 -20.49 28.84
CA LYS A 408 -0.47 -20.66 29.94
C LYS A 408 -1.16 -22.01 29.80
N GLU A 409 -1.46 -22.66 30.93
CA GLU A 409 -2.14 -23.96 30.93
C GLU A 409 -3.54 -23.85 30.29
N ASN A 410 -3.82 -24.74 29.35
CA ASN A 410 -5.08 -24.81 28.59
C ASN A 410 -5.41 -23.50 27.82
N VAL A 411 -4.41 -22.70 27.44
CA VAL A 411 -4.57 -21.49 26.64
C VAL A 411 -3.75 -21.63 25.37
N TYR A 412 -4.37 -21.35 24.25
CA TYR A 412 -3.75 -21.42 22.92
C TYR A 412 -3.99 -20.09 22.20
N VAL A 413 -2.95 -19.54 21.60
CA VAL A 413 -3.05 -18.34 20.76
C VAL A 413 -3.26 -18.79 19.32
N TYR A 414 -4.23 -18.25 18.61
CA TYR A 414 -4.47 -18.62 17.21
C TYR A 414 -4.25 -17.46 16.25
N ASP A 415 -4.33 -16.22 16.75
CA ASP A 415 -4.03 -15.02 15.98
C ASP A 415 -3.35 -13.96 16.87
N VAL A 416 -2.48 -13.15 16.28
CA VAL A 416 -1.69 -12.11 16.95
C VAL A 416 -1.69 -10.85 16.13
N GLU A 417 -2.18 -9.76 16.69
CA GLU A 417 -2.07 -8.42 16.14
C GLU A 417 -0.91 -7.69 16.82
N ILE A 418 0.06 -7.21 16.01
CA ILE A 418 1.22 -6.44 16.48
C ILE A 418 0.95 -4.96 16.26
N SER A 419 1.04 -4.16 17.33
CA SER A 419 0.89 -2.70 17.26
C SER A 419 1.98 -2.02 18.09
N GLY A 420 3.01 -1.50 17.43
CA GLY A 420 4.21 -1.03 18.10
C GLY A 420 4.85 -2.13 18.93
N ASN A 421 5.00 -1.94 20.24
CA ASN A 421 5.52 -2.92 21.19
C ASN A 421 4.44 -3.75 21.91
N MET A 422 3.20 -3.72 21.45
CA MET A 422 2.09 -4.47 22.03
C MET A 422 1.64 -5.60 21.12
N LEU A 423 1.52 -6.80 21.67
CA LEU A 423 0.88 -7.96 21.07
C LEU A 423 -0.52 -8.13 21.64
N LYS A 424 -1.52 -8.13 20.77
CA LYS A 424 -2.89 -8.49 21.13
C LYS A 424 -3.14 -9.92 20.69
N LEU A 425 -3.51 -10.78 21.63
CA LEU A 425 -3.58 -12.22 21.46
C LEU A 425 -5.04 -12.66 21.38
N ALA A 426 -5.44 -13.23 20.24
CA ALA A 426 -6.69 -13.97 20.14
C ALA A 426 -6.48 -15.40 20.62
N ARG A 427 -7.31 -15.88 21.53
CA ARG A 427 -7.05 -17.12 22.29
C ARG A 427 -8.16 -18.14 22.16
N LEU A 428 -7.76 -19.40 22.31
CA LEU A 428 -8.64 -20.57 22.47
C LEU A 428 -8.34 -21.26 23.79
N THR A 429 -9.34 -21.98 24.29
CA THR A 429 -9.18 -22.96 25.37
C THR A 429 -9.81 -24.30 24.94
N ARG A 430 -9.42 -25.40 25.57
CA ARG A 430 -10.10 -26.69 25.35
C ARG A 430 -11.19 -26.87 26.40
N ASN A 431 -12.38 -27.21 25.94
CA ASN A 431 -13.49 -27.64 26.81
C ASN A 431 -13.28 -29.08 27.32
N GLU A 432 -14.16 -29.57 28.18
CA GLU A 432 -14.11 -30.94 28.74
C GLU A 432 -14.14 -32.02 27.65
N GLY A 433 -14.70 -31.74 26.48
CA GLY A 433 -14.70 -32.64 25.31
C GLY A 433 -13.45 -32.57 24.43
N GLY A 434 -12.45 -31.77 24.81
CA GLY A 434 -11.21 -31.61 24.07
C GLY A 434 -11.31 -30.70 22.84
N THR A 435 -12.46 -30.06 22.58
CA THR A 435 -12.69 -29.14 21.44
C THR A 435 -12.21 -27.74 21.80
N PHE A 436 -11.60 -27.06 20.81
CA PHE A 436 -11.21 -25.67 20.94
C PHE A 436 -12.43 -24.75 20.92
N VAL A 437 -12.48 -23.82 21.86
CA VAL A 437 -13.49 -22.75 21.97
C VAL A 437 -12.79 -21.42 22.19
N GLU A 438 -13.37 -20.34 21.67
CA GLU A 438 -12.83 -18.99 21.84
C GLU A 438 -12.78 -18.61 23.33
N ALA A 439 -11.71 -17.91 23.70
CA ALA A 439 -11.47 -17.36 25.02
C ALA A 439 -11.25 -15.84 24.95
N GLU A 440 -11.33 -15.17 26.09
CA GLU A 440 -11.05 -13.73 26.15
C GLU A 440 -9.65 -13.42 25.61
N SER A 441 -9.53 -12.32 24.86
CA SER A 441 -8.25 -11.83 24.35
C SER A 441 -7.31 -11.42 25.50
N ASP A 442 -5.99 -11.47 25.25
CA ASP A 442 -4.96 -11.01 26.19
C ASP A 442 -4.01 -10.04 25.49
N GLN A 443 -3.22 -9.33 26.26
CA GLN A 443 -2.21 -8.41 25.76
C GLN A 443 -0.85 -8.73 26.36
N PHE A 444 0.18 -8.67 25.52
CA PHE A 444 1.57 -8.81 25.93
C PHE A 444 2.34 -7.58 25.45
N ILE A 445 3.14 -6.97 26.34
CA ILE A 445 3.90 -5.74 26.03
C ILE A 445 5.38 -6.05 26.06
N ASN A 446 6.07 -5.85 24.96
CA ASN A 446 7.52 -5.82 24.92
C ASN A 446 8.03 -4.44 25.39
N LYS A 447 9.04 -4.41 26.26
CA LYS A 447 9.43 -3.20 27.02
C LYS A 447 10.39 -2.25 26.29
N ASN A 448 10.78 -2.52 25.05
CA ASN A 448 11.66 -1.64 24.30
C ASN A 448 10.89 -0.49 23.67
N VAL A 449 11.29 0.74 23.96
CA VAL A 449 10.64 1.96 23.46
C VAL A 449 11.50 2.53 22.35
N GLY A 450 10.99 2.50 21.12
CA GLY A 450 11.62 3.15 19.97
C GLY A 450 11.61 4.70 20.09
N VAL A 451 12.55 5.34 19.41
CA VAL A 451 12.62 6.81 19.32
C VAL A 451 11.43 7.30 18.47
N LYS A 452 10.55 8.10 19.07
CA LYS A 452 9.46 8.74 18.29
C LYS A 452 10.05 9.74 17.30
N PRO A 453 9.59 9.74 16.03
CA PRO A 453 9.98 10.78 15.08
C PRO A 453 9.54 12.14 15.58
N LEU A 454 10.35 13.18 15.27
CA LEU A 454 10.07 14.56 15.66
C LEU A 454 8.85 15.16 14.94
N ILE A 455 8.36 14.49 13.89
CA ILE A 455 7.25 14.94 13.05
C ILE A 455 6.34 13.78 12.73
N GLU A 456 5.05 14.06 12.78
CA GLU A 456 4.00 13.22 12.25
C GLU A 456 3.58 13.73 10.88
N ILE A 457 3.58 12.85 9.87
CA ILE A 457 2.89 13.10 8.61
C ILE A 457 1.42 12.84 8.90
N ALA A 458 0.63 13.89 8.92
CA ALA A 458 -0.81 13.77 9.10
C ALA A 458 -1.50 13.81 7.73
N ASN A 459 -2.19 12.74 7.42
CA ASN A 459 -3.25 12.74 6.42
C ASN A 459 -4.46 13.41 7.06
N ILE A 460 -4.48 14.74 7.08
CA ILE A 460 -5.70 15.42 7.45
C ILE A 460 -6.59 15.34 6.21
N ALA A 461 -7.67 14.53 6.29
CA ALA A 461 -8.85 14.89 5.53
C ALA A 461 -9.08 16.34 5.90
N THR A 462 -8.63 17.26 5.06
CA THR A 462 -9.02 18.66 5.22
C THR A 462 -10.51 18.57 5.37
N GLU A 463 -11.02 18.97 6.51
CA GLU A 463 -12.42 19.25 6.62
C GLU A 463 -12.71 20.26 5.51
N LEU A 464 -13.11 19.73 4.35
CA LEU A 464 -13.92 20.48 3.44
C LEU A 464 -15.19 20.67 4.25
N LYS A 465 -15.18 21.73 5.09
CA LYS A 465 -16.21 21.97 6.07
C LYS A 465 -17.52 21.96 5.34
N LYS A 466 -18.38 20.98 5.70
CA LYS A 466 -19.81 21.21 5.66
C LYS A 466 -20.04 22.49 6.47
N THR A 467 -20.19 23.60 5.83
CA THR A 467 -20.92 24.72 6.43
C THR A 467 -22.36 24.23 6.55
N GLU A 468 -22.86 24.15 7.78
CA GLU A 468 -24.24 23.88 8.08
C GLU A 468 -25.20 24.81 7.32
#